data_9e8c977fc81357d7e34c78875dae3193
#
_entry.id   9e8c977fc81357d7e34c78875dae3193
#
_cell.length_a   1.000
_cell.length_b   1.000
_cell.length_c   1.000
_cell.angle_alpha   90.00
_cell.angle_beta   90.00
_cell.angle_gamma   90.00
#
_symmetry.space_group_name_H-M   'P 1'
#
loop_
_entity.id
_entity.type
_entity.pdbx_description
1 polymer ?
#
loop_
_entity_poly.entity_id
_entity_poly.type
_entity_poly.pdbx_seq_one_letter_code
_entity_poly.pdbx_strand_id
1 'polypeptide(L)'
;GCNVQTVAAQDVQDGRFPTVASPNPENPPALAMAIEQADASGADIVIATDPDADRMGVAVRGEDGKMHLLTGNQIGSLLAWYRCMSMSELGIINDSNRSRAVMVKTFVTTGLQDAIGHHCGYEVVNVLTGFKYIAQKLGKYEEAIPAEKRRDYRRMSEEQTRALRLQYSRYFVFGGEESYGYLAQDFVRDKDANSAAIIFAELAAYAESAGKSLLELLHELFEKFGVYLEMGKSLVMEGADGAAKIAALSASYSANPPAELDGVPVSGIRDFSKGDMVDVEGDPIPAEKMIFVDLADGRSFAVRPSGTEPKIKYYLFGHGKPGEPVKEALPKVQALSLIHI
;
A
#
# COMPACT_ATOMS: atom_id res chain seq x y z
N GLY A 1 -9.63 -15.91 21.01
CA GLY A 1 -9.15 -14.53 20.95
C GLY A 1 -7.62 -14.48 21.01
N CYS A 2 -7.01 -13.36 20.62
CA CYS A 2 -5.57 -13.18 20.66
C CYS A 2 -5.09 -12.93 22.09
N ASN A 3 -3.89 -13.41 22.42
CA ASN A 3 -3.17 -13.01 23.63
C ASN A 3 -2.38 -11.74 23.33
N VAL A 4 -2.80 -10.60 23.84
CA VAL A 4 -2.22 -9.30 23.53
C VAL A 4 -1.35 -8.83 24.70
N GLN A 5 -0.12 -8.42 24.39
CA GLN A 5 0.81 -7.80 25.33
C GLN A 5 1.21 -6.42 24.81
N THR A 6 1.17 -5.40 25.66
CA THR A 6 1.62 -4.04 25.32
C THR A 6 3.08 -3.83 25.74
N VAL A 7 3.78 -2.94 25.05
CA VAL A 7 5.10 -2.46 25.49
C VAL A 7 4.89 -1.37 26.52
N ALA A 8 5.01 -1.71 27.81
CA ALA A 8 4.65 -0.85 28.93
C ALA A 8 5.30 0.56 28.87
N ALA A 9 6.54 0.66 28.37
CA ALA A 9 7.25 1.93 28.23
C ALA A 9 6.68 2.82 27.10
N GLN A 10 5.91 2.25 26.17
CA GLN A 10 5.27 2.95 25.05
C GLN A 10 3.75 3.07 25.20
N ASP A 11 3.19 2.49 26.25
CA ASP A 11 1.76 2.55 26.60
C ASP A 11 1.42 3.77 27.49
N VAL A 12 2.31 4.76 27.54
CA VAL A 12 2.16 5.99 28.32
C VAL A 12 1.99 7.17 27.38
N GLN A 13 0.94 7.96 27.61
CA GLN A 13 0.67 9.20 26.87
C GLN A 13 1.72 10.27 27.20
N ASP A 14 2.79 10.36 26.41
CA ASP A 14 3.84 11.37 26.53
C ASP A 14 4.22 11.94 25.17
N GLY A 15 3.79 13.18 24.88
CA GLY A 15 4.05 13.86 23.62
C GLY A 15 5.54 14.14 23.31
N ARG A 16 6.46 13.81 24.24
CA ARG A 16 7.91 13.87 24.00
C ARG A 16 8.47 12.61 23.34
N PHE A 17 7.68 11.52 23.33
CA PHE A 17 8.06 10.20 22.78
C PHE A 17 9.46 9.73 23.25
N PRO A 18 9.70 9.61 24.58
CA PRO A 18 11.05 9.43 25.13
C PRO A 18 11.73 8.12 24.71
N THR A 19 10.99 7.16 24.18
CA THR A 19 11.51 5.84 23.78
C THR A 19 11.96 5.77 22.33
N VAL A 20 11.59 6.76 21.49
CA VAL A 20 11.89 6.76 20.05
C VAL A 20 12.18 8.18 19.55
N ALA A 21 13.12 8.30 18.62
CA ALA A 21 13.41 9.58 17.98
C ALA A 21 12.29 10.02 17.00
N SER A 22 11.57 9.06 16.44
CA SER A 22 10.43 9.27 15.53
C SER A 22 9.41 8.17 15.75
N PRO A 23 8.20 8.51 16.22
CA PRO A 23 7.14 7.53 16.51
C PRO A 23 6.38 7.14 15.21
N ASN A 24 7.11 6.83 14.15
CA ASN A 24 6.57 6.40 12.87
C ASN A 24 6.91 4.92 12.62
N PRO A 25 5.92 4.04 12.43
CA PRO A 25 6.14 2.60 12.24
C PRO A 25 6.85 2.23 10.93
N GLU A 26 7.07 3.19 10.02
CA GLU A 26 7.96 3.01 8.88
C GLU A 26 9.44 2.88 9.30
N ASN A 27 9.78 3.40 10.47
CA ASN A 27 11.15 3.42 10.98
C ASN A 27 11.43 2.18 11.83
N PRO A 28 12.36 1.28 11.45
CA PRO A 28 12.66 0.08 12.22
C PRO A 28 12.93 0.32 13.72
N PRO A 29 13.63 1.41 14.14
CA PRO A 29 13.82 1.69 15.56
C PRO A 29 12.53 1.90 16.36
N ALA A 30 11.43 2.31 15.71
CA ALA A 30 10.14 2.48 16.41
C ALA A 30 9.55 1.15 16.91
N LEU A 31 9.85 0.04 16.24
CA LEU A 31 9.39 -1.31 16.60
C LEU A 31 10.42 -2.10 17.45
N ALA A 32 11.61 -1.56 17.69
CA ALA A 32 12.72 -2.32 18.31
C ALA A 32 12.34 -2.89 19.67
N MET A 33 11.73 -2.09 20.57
CA MET A 33 11.31 -2.55 21.90
C MET A 33 10.23 -3.64 21.83
N ALA A 34 9.29 -3.50 20.89
CA ALA A 34 8.23 -4.50 20.71
C ALA A 34 8.78 -5.81 20.14
N ILE A 35 9.76 -5.74 19.24
CA ILE A 35 10.46 -6.91 18.69
C ILE A 35 11.26 -7.62 19.81
N GLU A 36 11.99 -6.88 20.64
CA GLU A 36 12.72 -7.45 21.77
C GLU A 36 11.76 -8.16 22.76
N GLN A 37 10.63 -7.53 23.07
CA GLN A 37 9.61 -8.15 23.94
C GLN A 37 8.98 -9.38 23.25
N ALA A 38 8.72 -9.34 21.95
CA ALA A 38 8.18 -10.47 21.20
C ALA A 38 9.16 -11.66 21.19
N ASP A 39 10.46 -11.41 21.03
CA ASP A 39 11.48 -12.47 21.07
C ASP A 39 11.57 -13.09 22.48
N ALA A 40 11.43 -12.29 23.53
CA ALA A 40 11.45 -12.79 24.91
C ALA A 40 10.18 -13.56 25.29
N SER A 41 9.01 -13.19 24.77
CA SER A 41 7.71 -13.80 25.08
C SER A 41 7.29 -14.92 24.13
N GLY A 42 7.97 -15.04 22.98
CA GLY A 42 7.57 -15.98 21.92
C GLY A 42 6.31 -15.53 21.16
N ALA A 43 6.01 -14.23 21.11
CA ALA A 43 4.87 -13.72 20.34
C ALA A 43 5.06 -13.95 18.83
N ASP A 44 3.95 -14.19 18.13
CA ASP A 44 3.94 -14.54 16.68
C ASP A 44 4.05 -13.31 15.79
N ILE A 45 3.44 -12.19 16.24
CA ILE A 45 3.40 -10.93 15.51
C ILE A 45 3.63 -9.75 16.43
N VAL A 46 4.18 -8.68 15.86
CA VAL A 46 4.25 -7.34 16.47
C VAL A 46 3.42 -6.40 15.59
N ILE A 47 2.56 -5.61 16.22
CA ILE A 47 1.81 -4.54 15.55
C ILE A 47 2.12 -3.22 16.27
N ALA A 48 2.48 -2.19 15.53
CA ALA A 48 2.71 -0.84 16.04
C ALA A 48 1.94 0.18 15.20
N THR A 49 1.36 1.18 15.86
CA THR A 49 0.75 2.33 15.19
C THR A 49 1.57 3.59 15.46
N ASP A 50 1.38 4.61 14.62
CA ASP A 50 1.81 5.96 14.95
C ASP A 50 0.85 6.63 15.97
N PRO A 51 1.17 7.82 16.48
CA PRO A 51 0.43 8.42 17.59
C PRO A 51 -1.04 8.76 17.32
N ASP A 52 -1.39 9.05 16.06
CA ASP A 52 -2.77 9.31 15.62
C ASP A 52 -3.47 8.07 15.05
N ALA A 53 -2.79 6.91 15.11
CA ALA A 53 -3.30 5.59 14.72
C ALA A 53 -3.82 5.54 13.27
N ASP A 54 -3.17 6.26 12.37
CA ASP A 54 -3.50 6.22 10.94
C ASP A 54 -2.58 5.27 10.16
N ARG A 55 -1.38 4.93 10.66
CA ARG A 55 -0.40 4.00 10.07
C ARG A 55 -0.16 2.80 10.96
N MET A 56 0.07 1.66 10.33
CA MET A 56 0.37 0.40 11.01
C MET A 56 1.62 -0.27 10.45
N GLY A 57 2.64 -0.46 11.28
CA GLY A 57 3.79 -1.30 11.00
C GLY A 57 3.67 -2.67 11.66
N VAL A 58 4.30 -3.67 11.05
CA VAL A 58 4.21 -5.06 11.48
C VAL A 58 5.57 -5.73 11.40
N ALA A 59 5.88 -6.57 12.41
CA ALA A 59 6.88 -7.61 12.29
C ALA A 59 6.24 -8.98 12.54
N VAL A 60 6.71 -10.00 11.83
CA VAL A 60 6.19 -11.36 11.88
C VAL A 60 7.31 -12.35 12.18
N ARG A 61 7.00 -13.45 12.88
CA ARG A 61 7.98 -14.47 13.18
C ARG A 61 8.24 -15.33 11.96
N GLY A 62 9.51 -15.46 11.61
CA GLY A 62 9.94 -16.32 10.52
C GLY A 62 10.27 -17.75 11.00
N GLU A 63 10.50 -18.65 10.04
CA GLU A 63 10.92 -20.05 10.30
C GLU A 63 12.26 -20.13 11.06
N ASP A 64 13.11 -19.11 10.90
CA ASP A 64 14.37 -18.95 11.65
C ASP A 64 14.18 -18.57 13.13
N GLY A 65 12.92 -18.42 13.56
CA GLY A 65 12.53 -18.02 14.91
C GLY A 65 12.70 -16.52 15.21
N LYS A 66 13.12 -15.72 14.22
CA LYS A 66 13.33 -14.28 14.40
C LYS A 66 12.13 -13.46 13.91
N MET A 67 12.03 -12.25 14.43
CA MET A 67 11.05 -11.28 13.95
C MET A 67 11.55 -10.57 12.68
N HIS A 68 10.75 -10.58 11.63
CA HIS A 68 11.01 -9.95 10.34
C HIS A 68 10.06 -8.76 10.13
N LEU A 69 10.62 -7.58 9.93
CA LEU A 69 9.84 -6.39 9.59
C LEU A 69 9.29 -6.53 8.17
N LEU A 70 8.00 -6.26 8.01
CA LEU A 70 7.37 -6.15 6.70
C LEU A 70 7.35 -4.71 6.22
N THR A 71 7.55 -4.51 4.92
CA THR A 71 7.35 -3.19 4.29
C THR A 71 5.86 -2.86 4.20
N GLY A 72 5.55 -1.57 4.07
CA GLY A 72 4.16 -1.13 3.88
C GLY A 72 3.47 -1.81 2.70
N ASN A 73 4.20 -2.02 1.61
CA ASN A 73 3.71 -2.73 0.42
C ASN A 73 3.44 -4.22 0.68
N GLN A 74 4.28 -4.89 1.47
CA GLN A 74 4.08 -6.30 1.83
C GLN A 74 2.86 -6.47 2.74
N ILE A 75 2.73 -5.61 3.77
CA ILE A 75 1.56 -5.59 4.67
C ILE A 75 0.28 -5.35 3.86
N GLY A 76 0.28 -4.30 3.02
CA GLY A 76 -0.87 -3.95 2.19
C GLY A 76 -1.26 -5.05 1.20
N SER A 77 -0.28 -5.79 0.65
CA SER A 77 -0.56 -6.91 -0.26
C SER A 77 -1.17 -8.11 0.46
N LEU A 78 -0.67 -8.44 1.64
CA LEU A 78 -1.23 -9.50 2.49
C LEU A 78 -2.66 -9.17 2.92
N LEU A 79 -2.92 -7.93 3.36
CA LEU A 79 -4.26 -7.46 3.71
C LEU A 79 -5.21 -7.48 2.51
N ALA A 80 -4.76 -6.99 1.35
CA ALA A 80 -5.53 -6.99 0.11
C ALA A 80 -5.93 -8.41 -0.31
N TRP A 81 -4.96 -9.35 -0.30
CA TRP A 81 -5.22 -10.74 -0.63
C TRP A 81 -6.21 -11.38 0.33
N TYR A 82 -6.01 -11.20 1.65
CA TYR A 82 -6.90 -11.75 2.66
C TYR A 82 -8.32 -11.21 2.53
N ARG A 83 -8.49 -9.91 2.30
CA ARG A 83 -9.79 -9.29 2.07
C ARG A 83 -10.48 -9.85 0.82
N CYS A 84 -9.76 -9.95 -0.29
CA CYS A 84 -10.31 -10.51 -1.53
C CYS A 84 -10.75 -11.97 -1.34
N MET A 85 -9.91 -12.78 -0.72
CA MET A 85 -10.19 -14.19 -0.45
C MET A 85 -11.38 -14.37 0.50
N SER A 86 -11.35 -13.71 1.67
CA SER A 86 -12.39 -13.84 2.68
C SER A 86 -13.77 -13.36 2.18
N MET A 87 -13.83 -12.29 1.38
CA MET A 87 -15.07 -11.83 0.76
C MET A 87 -15.66 -12.87 -0.21
N SER A 88 -14.79 -13.59 -0.91
CA SER A 88 -15.21 -14.66 -1.82
C SER A 88 -15.67 -15.92 -1.06
N GLU A 89 -14.91 -16.36 -0.04
CA GLU A 89 -15.24 -17.54 0.77
C GLU A 89 -16.55 -17.37 1.57
N LEU A 90 -16.81 -16.16 2.06
CA LEU A 90 -18.05 -15.80 2.72
C LEU A 90 -19.23 -15.61 1.74
N GLY A 91 -19.01 -15.76 0.42
CA GLY A 91 -20.03 -15.57 -0.60
C GLY A 91 -20.53 -14.12 -0.75
N ILE A 92 -19.86 -13.16 -0.08
CA ILE A 92 -20.21 -11.74 -0.15
C ILE A 92 -19.94 -11.22 -1.56
N ILE A 93 -18.78 -11.53 -2.11
CA ILE A 93 -18.42 -11.28 -3.50
C ILE A 93 -18.42 -12.63 -4.25
N ASN A 94 -19.14 -12.70 -5.36
CA ASN A 94 -19.31 -13.89 -6.17
C ASN A 94 -19.44 -13.53 -7.66
N ASP A 95 -19.63 -14.49 -8.54
CA ASP A 95 -19.67 -14.27 -10.00
C ASP A 95 -20.72 -13.24 -10.45
N SER A 96 -21.82 -13.09 -9.72
CA SER A 96 -22.91 -12.16 -10.09
C SER A 96 -22.60 -10.70 -9.75
N ASN A 97 -21.68 -10.44 -8.81
CA ASN A 97 -21.44 -9.09 -8.30
C ASN A 97 -19.95 -8.66 -8.27
N ARG A 98 -18.99 -9.56 -8.57
CA ARG A 98 -17.56 -9.25 -8.50
C ARG A 98 -17.13 -8.06 -9.37
N SER A 99 -17.83 -7.79 -10.47
CA SER A 99 -17.59 -6.61 -11.31
C SER A 99 -17.93 -5.29 -10.62
N ARG A 100 -18.60 -5.33 -9.46
CA ARG A 100 -18.87 -4.18 -8.60
C ARG A 100 -17.84 -3.99 -7.50
N ALA A 101 -17.00 -4.99 -7.24
CA ALA A 101 -15.94 -4.90 -6.24
C ALA A 101 -14.79 -4.04 -6.77
N VAL A 102 -14.23 -3.20 -5.90
CA VAL A 102 -13.15 -2.30 -6.27
C VAL A 102 -12.10 -2.22 -5.17
N MET A 103 -10.84 -2.15 -5.56
CA MET A 103 -9.71 -1.74 -4.74
C MET A 103 -9.23 -0.36 -5.18
N VAL A 104 -8.83 0.48 -4.23
CA VAL A 104 -8.34 1.84 -4.55
C VAL A 104 -7.00 2.05 -3.86
N LYS A 105 -5.92 2.29 -4.61
CA LYS A 105 -4.58 2.50 -4.07
C LYS A 105 -3.86 3.64 -4.78
N THR A 106 -2.72 4.10 -4.23
CA THR A 106 -1.94 5.12 -4.91
C THR A 106 -1.10 4.53 -6.05
N PHE A 107 -0.76 5.36 -7.04
CA PHE A 107 0.12 4.96 -8.14
C PHE A 107 1.50 4.47 -7.67
N VAL A 108 1.99 4.95 -6.53
CA VAL A 108 3.28 4.58 -5.96
C VAL A 108 3.22 3.37 -5.01
N THR A 109 2.03 2.83 -4.79
CA THR A 109 1.82 1.55 -4.08
C THR A 109 2.10 0.37 -5.01
N THR A 110 2.59 -0.74 -4.47
CA THR A 110 3.02 -1.93 -5.22
C THR A 110 2.02 -2.41 -6.26
N GLY A 111 2.54 -2.82 -7.44
CA GLY A 111 1.76 -3.49 -8.47
C GLY A 111 1.26 -4.90 -8.08
N LEU A 112 1.77 -5.48 -6.99
CA LEU A 112 1.25 -6.75 -6.48
C LEU A 112 -0.23 -6.65 -6.11
N GLN A 113 -0.68 -5.52 -5.58
CA GLN A 113 -2.09 -5.30 -5.29
C GLN A 113 -2.96 -5.23 -6.55
N ASP A 114 -2.43 -4.69 -7.67
CA ASP A 114 -3.12 -4.75 -8.97
C ASP A 114 -3.28 -6.20 -9.42
N ALA A 115 -2.21 -7.00 -9.35
CA ALA A 115 -2.25 -8.40 -9.73
C ALA A 115 -3.23 -9.22 -8.87
N ILE A 116 -3.29 -8.97 -7.56
CA ILE A 116 -4.23 -9.59 -6.62
C ILE A 116 -5.67 -9.23 -6.99
N GLY A 117 -5.97 -7.94 -7.13
CA GLY A 117 -7.32 -7.45 -7.43
C GLY A 117 -7.83 -7.99 -8.77
N HIS A 118 -7.02 -7.91 -9.82
CA HIS A 118 -7.37 -8.45 -11.14
C HIS A 118 -7.57 -9.98 -11.11
N HIS A 119 -6.76 -10.71 -10.36
CA HIS A 119 -6.95 -12.16 -10.18
C HIS A 119 -8.30 -12.50 -9.55
N CYS A 120 -8.75 -11.69 -8.60
CA CYS A 120 -10.06 -11.83 -7.97
C CYS A 120 -11.23 -11.31 -8.84
N GLY A 121 -10.93 -10.70 -10.00
CA GLY A 121 -11.91 -10.11 -10.92
C GLY A 121 -12.44 -8.77 -10.44
N TYR A 122 -11.67 -8.04 -9.64
CA TYR A 122 -12.01 -6.72 -9.14
C TYR A 122 -11.39 -5.63 -10.00
N GLU A 123 -12.05 -4.48 -10.06
CA GLU A 123 -11.41 -3.27 -10.59
C GLU A 123 -10.36 -2.75 -9.60
N VAL A 124 -9.22 -2.30 -10.10
CA VAL A 124 -8.19 -1.65 -9.29
C VAL A 124 -7.98 -0.23 -9.79
N VAL A 125 -8.38 0.73 -8.96
CA VAL A 125 -8.28 2.16 -9.29
C VAL A 125 -7.02 2.72 -8.64
N ASN A 126 -6.11 3.21 -9.47
CA ASN A 126 -4.91 3.89 -9.04
C ASN A 126 -5.17 5.41 -8.96
N VAL A 127 -4.87 6.01 -7.81
CA VAL A 127 -5.04 7.45 -7.54
C VAL A 127 -3.70 8.11 -7.21
N LEU A 128 -3.67 9.43 -7.18
CA LEU A 128 -2.50 10.20 -6.74
C LEU A 128 -2.18 9.94 -5.26
N THR A 129 -0.96 10.23 -4.86
CA THR A 129 -0.50 10.07 -3.47
C THR A 129 -1.26 11.01 -2.54
N GLY A 130 -1.80 10.46 -1.47
CA GLY A 130 -2.60 11.13 -0.46
C GLY A 130 -3.97 10.49 -0.32
N PHE A 131 -4.30 10.08 0.89
CA PHE A 131 -5.51 9.33 1.19
C PHE A 131 -6.81 10.07 0.82
N LYS A 132 -6.74 11.41 0.73
CA LYS A 132 -7.84 12.26 0.22
C LYS A 132 -8.38 11.80 -1.14
N TYR A 133 -7.53 11.26 -2.02
CA TYR A 133 -7.95 10.79 -3.34
C TYR A 133 -8.68 9.44 -3.26
N ILE A 134 -8.26 8.56 -2.34
CA ILE A 134 -9.01 7.35 -1.99
C ILE A 134 -10.37 7.75 -1.43
N ALA A 135 -10.39 8.65 -0.44
CA ALA A 135 -11.61 9.15 0.17
C ALA A 135 -12.57 9.80 -0.84
N GLN A 136 -12.03 10.52 -1.82
CA GLN A 136 -12.81 11.12 -2.91
C GLN A 136 -13.50 10.06 -3.77
N LYS A 137 -12.81 8.98 -4.11
CA LYS A 137 -13.43 7.85 -4.83
C LYS A 137 -14.54 7.20 -4.01
N LEU A 138 -14.32 6.95 -2.72
CA LEU A 138 -15.35 6.41 -1.83
C LEU A 138 -16.58 7.33 -1.74
N GLY A 139 -16.35 8.66 -1.72
CA GLY A 139 -17.42 9.66 -1.81
C GLY A 139 -18.24 9.54 -3.08
N LYS A 140 -17.57 9.47 -4.23
CA LYS A 140 -18.20 9.29 -5.53
C LYS A 140 -19.04 8.01 -5.60
N TYR A 141 -18.52 6.90 -5.05
CA TYR A 141 -19.27 5.66 -5.00
C TYR A 141 -20.51 5.75 -4.09
N GLU A 142 -20.48 6.52 -3.01
CA GLU A 142 -21.67 6.80 -2.21
C GLU A 142 -22.67 7.67 -3.00
N GLU A 143 -22.20 8.70 -3.68
CA GLU A 143 -23.03 9.61 -4.46
C GLU A 143 -23.74 8.92 -5.65
N ALA A 144 -23.16 7.86 -6.19
CA ALA A 144 -23.78 7.05 -7.23
C ALA A 144 -25.00 6.23 -6.75
N ILE A 145 -25.19 6.07 -5.43
CA ILE A 145 -26.40 5.46 -4.87
C ILE A 145 -27.55 6.47 -4.98
N PRO A 146 -28.76 6.09 -5.44
CA PRO A 146 -29.91 7.01 -5.53
C PRO A 146 -30.18 7.73 -4.23
N ALA A 147 -30.43 9.06 -4.30
CA ALA A 147 -30.54 9.93 -3.13
C ALA A 147 -31.58 9.46 -2.10
N GLU A 148 -32.71 8.92 -2.55
CA GLU A 148 -33.77 8.39 -1.71
C GLU A 148 -33.33 7.11 -0.96
N LYS A 149 -32.35 6.34 -1.49
CA LYS A 149 -31.81 5.12 -0.87
C LYS A 149 -30.70 5.42 0.14
N ARG A 150 -29.96 6.52 -0.04
CA ARG A 150 -28.83 6.91 0.82
C ARG A 150 -29.16 7.92 1.92
N ARG A 151 -30.42 8.28 2.12
CA ARG A 151 -30.85 9.34 3.07
C ARG A 151 -30.26 9.17 4.48
N ASP A 152 -30.19 7.92 4.96
CA ASP A 152 -29.64 7.57 6.27
C ASP A 152 -28.35 6.74 6.20
N TYR A 153 -27.62 6.81 5.08
CA TYR A 153 -26.46 5.97 4.76
C TYR A 153 -25.46 5.85 5.92
N ARG A 154 -25.14 6.97 6.59
CA ARG A 154 -24.19 7.01 7.70
C ARG A 154 -24.66 6.35 8.99
N ARG A 155 -25.92 5.95 9.05
CA ARG A 155 -26.55 5.23 10.19
C ARG A 155 -26.86 3.79 9.88
N MET A 156 -26.69 3.40 8.62
CA MET A 156 -26.92 2.02 8.18
C MET A 156 -25.81 1.09 8.68
N SER A 157 -26.16 -0.19 8.85
CA SER A 157 -25.16 -1.23 9.09
C SER A 157 -24.27 -1.44 7.86
N GLU A 158 -23.10 -2.07 8.05
CA GLU A 158 -22.20 -2.43 6.93
C GLU A 158 -22.93 -3.28 5.89
N GLU A 159 -23.73 -4.26 6.34
CA GLU A 159 -24.50 -5.12 5.45
C GLU A 159 -25.49 -4.34 4.57
N GLN A 160 -26.17 -3.35 5.14
CA GLN A 160 -27.09 -2.47 4.40
C GLN A 160 -26.36 -1.59 3.39
N THR A 161 -25.27 -0.94 3.80
CA THR A 161 -24.46 -0.11 2.90
C THR A 161 -23.81 -0.93 1.81
N ARG A 162 -23.29 -2.13 2.12
CA ARG A 162 -22.75 -3.09 1.17
C ARG A 162 -23.77 -3.48 0.11
N ALA A 163 -24.99 -3.83 0.52
CA ALA A 163 -26.07 -4.18 -0.40
C ALA A 163 -26.37 -3.04 -1.38
N LEU A 164 -26.44 -1.79 -0.91
CA LEU A 164 -26.63 -0.63 -1.76
C LEU A 164 -25.44 -0.40 -2.71
N ARG A 165 -24.20 -0.54 -2.23
CA ARG A 165 -22.98 -0.44 -3.04
C ARG A 165 -22.97 -1.46 -4.17
N LEU A 166 -23.21 -2.72 -3.85
CA LEU A 166 -23.22 -3.82 -4.83
C LEU A 166 -24.37 -3.70 -5.83
N GLN A 167 -25.47 -3.07 -5.46
CA GLN A 167 -26.62 -2.89 -6.36
C GLN A 167 -26.48 -1.68 -7.26
N TYR A 168 -26.04 -0.54 -6.74
CA TYR A 168 -26.13 0.77 -7.42
C TYR A 168 -24.79 1.40 -7.78
N SER A 169 -23.67 0.91 -7.20
CA SER A 169 -22.39 1.57 -7.28
C SER A 169 -21.22 0.58 -7.32
N ARG A 170 -20.12 0.92 -6.61
CA ARG A 170 -18.94 0.09 -6.36
C ARG A 170 -18.85 -0.24 -4.88
N TYR A 171 -18.52 -1.47 -4.56
CA TYR A 171 -18.20 -1.91 -3.21
C TYR A 171 -16.69 -1.90 -3.01
N PHE A 172 -16.22 -1.05 -2.11
CA PHE A 172 -14.83 -0.93 -1.75
C PHE A 172 -14.40 -2.11 -0.87
N VAL A 173 -13.42 -2.86 -1.33
CA VAL A 173 -12.90 -4.05 -0.64
C VAL A 173 -11.69 -3.71 0.20
N PHE A 174 -10.75 -2.96 -0.38
CA PHE A 174 -9.49 -2.58 0.26
C PHE A 174 -8.84 -1.41 -0.47
N GLY A 175 -8.04 -0.65 0.28
CA GLY A 175 -7.18 0.38 -0.28
C GLY A 175 -6.08 0.80 0.67
N GLY A 176 -5.07 1.50 0.14
CA GLY A 176 -3.95 1.93 0.95
C GLY A 176 -2.85 2.64 0.19
N GLU A 177 -1.85 3.00 0.95
CA GLU A 177 -0.62 3.65 0.51
C GLU A 177 0.59 2.82 0.93
N GLU A 178 1.69 2.92 0.18
CA GLU A 178 2.96 2.28 0.48
C GLU A 178 3.54 2.71 1.84
N SER A 179 3.14 3.90 2.30
CA SER A 179 3.56 4.53 3.55
C SER A 179 2.78 4.05 4.77
N TYR A 180 2.44 2.76 4.81
CA TYR A 180 1.85 2.07 5.97
C TYR A 180 0.42 2.50 6.33
N GLY A 181 -0.27 3.20 5.43
CA GLY A 181 -1.66 3.62 5.60
C GLY A 181 -2.63 2.68 4.88
N TYR A 182 -3.58 2.09 5.60
CA TYR A 182 -4.52 1.11 5.06
C TYR A 182 -5.95 1.43 5.43
N LEU A 183 -6.87 1.00 4.57
CA LEU A 183 -8.31 1.06 4.80
C LEU A 183 -8.97 -0.19 4.23
N ALA A 184 -9.68 -0.92 5.06
CA ALA A 184 -10.38 -2.15 4.65
C ALA A 184 -11.91 -2.02 4.67
N GLN A 185 -12.43 -0.84 5.01
CA GLN A 185 -13.85 -0.52 5.04
C GLN A 185 -14.05 0.97 4.76
N ASP A 186 -15.27 1.43 4.43
CA ASP A 186 -15.51 2.84 4.04
C ASP A 186 -16.26 3.67 5.09
N PHE A 187 -16.40 3.20 6.32
CA PHE A 187 -17.02 3.96 7.41
C PHE A 187 -16.13 5.10 7.91
N VAL A 188 -14.81 4.94 7.89
CA VAL A 188 -13.81 5.98 7.98
C VAL A 188 -13.28 6.24 6.58
N ARG A 189 -13.04 7.50 6.20
CA ARG A 189 -12.51 7.85 4.87
C ARG A 189 -11.12 8.43 4.96
N ASP A 190 -10.33 7.82 5.79
CA ASP A 190 -8.90 8.02 5.94
C ASP A 190 -8.26 6.68 6.32
N LYS A 191 -6.96 6.67 6.43
CA LYS A 191 -6.19 5.55 6.94
C LYS A 191 -6.68 5.18 8.34
N ASP A 192 -6.79 3.89 8.62
CA ASP A 192 -7.26 3.38 9.91
C ASP A 192 -6.40 2.19 10.36
N ALA A 193 -5.39 2.49 11.17
CA ALA A 193 -4.50 1.49 11.69
C ALA A 193 -5.19 0.52 12.66
N ASN A 194 -6.23 0.94 13.38
CA ASN A 194 -6.95 0.08 14.31
C ASN A 194 -7.71 -1.02 13.55
N SER A 195 -8.44 -0.64 12.49
CA SER A 195 -9.11 -1.63 11.62
C SER A 195 -8.09 -2.53 10.92
N ALA A 196 -6.98 -1.96 10.43
CA ALA A 196 -5.93 -2.73 9.77
C ALA A 196 -5.30 -3.74 10.73
N ALA A 197 -5.07 -3.37 12.00
CA ALA A 197 -4.52 -4.26 13.02
C ALA A 197 -5.43 -5.45 13.32
N ILE A 198 -6.73 -5.22 13.42
CA ILE A 198 -7.72 -6.30 13.63
C ILE A 198 -7.67 -7.28 12.46
N ILE A 199 -7.72 -6.77 11.23
CA ILE A 199 -7.72 -7.62 10.02
C ILE A 199 -6.37 -8.33 9.86
N PHE A 200 -5.25 -7.70 10.25
CA PHE A 200 -3.94 -8.36 10.22
C PHE A 200 -3.85 -9.48 11.25
N ALA A 201 -4.44 -9.31 12.43
CA ALA A 201 -4.54 -10.38 13.43
C ALA A 201 -5.45 -11.55 12.96
N GLU A 202 -6.54 -11.25 12.27
CA GLU A 202 -7.38 -12.29 11.61
C GLU A 202 -6.59 -13.03 10.54
N LEU A 203 -5.86 -12.32 9.69
CA LEU A 203 -4.99 -12.91 8.67
C LEU A 203 -3.93 -13.83 9.30
N ALA A 204 -3.31 -13.41 10.42
CA ALA A 204 -2.33 -14.23 11.13
C ALA A 204 -2.96 -15.53 11.66
N ALA A 205 -4.16 -15.44 12.26
CA ALA A 205 -4.90 -16.60 12.73
C ALA A 205 -5.34 -17.52 11.56
N TYR A 206 -5.72 -16.94 10.42
CA TYR A 206 -6.00 -17.70 9.20
C TYR A 206 -4.75 -18.45 8.71
N ALA A 207 -3.60 -17.79 8.63
CA ALA A 207 -2.35 -18.41 8.22
C ALA A 207 -1.99 -19.58 9.12
N GLU A 208 -2.05 -19.41 10.45
CA GLU A 208 -1.80 -20.46 11.43
C GLU A 208 -2.77 -21.63 11.25
N SER A 209 -4.07 -21.37 11.05
CA SER A 209 -5.08 -22.41 10.82
C SER A 209 -4.81 -23.23 9.54
N ALA A 210 -4.16 -22.61 8.56
CA ALA A 210 -3.72 -23.25 7.33
C ALA A 210 -2.34 -23.92 7.46
N GLY A 211 -1.71 -23.89 8.64
CA GLY A 211 -0.37 -24.43 8.89
C GLY A 211 0.74 -23.64 8.21
N LYS A 212 0.56 -22.33 8.02
CA LYS A 212 1.49 -21.46 7.31
C LYS A 212 1.89 -20.26 8.16
N SER A 213 3.12 -19.80 7.98
CA SER A 213 3.55 -18.49 8.44
C SER A 213 3.09 -17.38 7.48
N LEU A 214 3.08 -16.14 7.95
CA LEU A 214 2.77 -14.97 7.11
C LEU A 214 3.84 -14.72 6.03
N LEU A 215 5.09 -15.11 6.26
CA LEU A 215 6.15 -15.04 5.26
C LEU A 215 5.94 -16.07 4.15
N GLU A 216 5.51 -17.29 4.49
CA GLU A 216 5.15 -18.30 3.49
C GLU A 216 3.99 -17.81 2.63
N LEU A 217 2.94 -17.24 3.22
CA LEU A 217 1.85 -16.64 2.44
C LEU A 217 2.34 -15.54 1.49
N LEU A 218 3.23 -14.65 1.96
CA LEU A 218 3.82 -13.63 1.11
C LEU A 218 4.63 -14.24 -0.04
N HIS A 219 5.40 -15.29 0.24
CA HIS A 219 6.17 -16.00 -0.78
C HIS A 219 5.26 -16.68 -1.81
N GLU A 220 4.15 -17.30 -1.37
CA GLU A 220 3.14 -17.85 -2.29
C GLU A 220 2.54 -16.78 -3.21
N LEU A 221 2.28 -15.58 -2.70
CA LEU A 221 1.85 -14.46 -3.53
C LEU A 221 2.92 -14.07 -4.55
N PHE A 222 4.17 -14.02 -4.15
CA PHE A 222 5.29 -13.75 -5.05
C PHE A 222 5.48 -14.84 -6.10
N GLU A 223 5.35 -16.10 -5.75
CA GLU A 223 5.41 -17.22 -6.72
C GLU A 223 4.23 -17.15 -7.71
N LYS A 224 3.05 -16.82 -7.21
CA LYS A 224 1.84 -16.74 -8.03
C LYS A 224 1.84 -15.56 -8.99
N PHE A 225 2.25 -14.38 -8.52
CA PHE A 225 2.11 -13.11 -9.26
C PHE A 225 3.43 -12.52 -9.76
N GLY A 226 4.56 -13.07 -9.33
CA GLY A 226 5.90 -12.51 -9.49
C GLY A 226 6.36 -11.79 -8.23
N VAL A 227 7.68 -11.69 -8.04
CA VAL A 227 8.27 -10.91 -6.96
C VAL A 227 8.12 -9.43 -7.27
N TYR A 228 7.52 -8.68 -6.35
CA TYR A 228 7.45 -7.22 -6.40
C TYR A 228 8.33 -6.65 -5.30
N LEU A 229 9.23 -5.74 -5.68
CA LEU A 229 10.10 -5.03 -4.75
C LEU A 229 10.05 -3.55 -5.06
N GLU A 230 9.83 -2.76 -4.03
CA GLU A 230 9.84 -1.33 -4.11
C GLU A 230 10.91 -0.74 -3.21
N MET A 231 11.53 0.35 -3.68
CA MET A 231 12.49 1.12 -2.92
C MET A 231 12.17 2.61 -3.04
N GLY A 232 12.12 3.30 -1.91
CA GLY A 232 12.02 4.75 -1.84
C GLY A 232 13.39 5.38 -1.59
N LYS A 233 13.71 6.46 -2.33
CA LYS A 233 14.89 7.28 -2.09
C LYS A 233 14.50 8.75 -2.11
N SER A 234 14.95 9.50 -1.10
CA SER A 234 14.76 10.95 -1.05
C SER A 234 16.09 11.65 -1.17
N LEU A 235 16.16 12.65 -2.05
CA LEU A 235 17.29 13.57 -2.14
C LEU A 235 16.86 14.91 -1.55
N VAL A 236 17.48 15.30 -0.45
CA VAL A 236 17.26 16.59 0.21
C VAL A 236 18.22 17.61 -0.38
N MET A 237 17.71 18.77 -0.78
CA MET A 237 18.48 19.88 -1.36
C MET A 237 18.01 21.17 -0.72
N GLU A 238 18.68 21.60 0.33
CA GLU A 238 18.28 22.76 1.13
C GLU A 238 18.54 24.09 0.44
N GLY A 239 17.83 25.12 0.88
CA GLY A 239 17.96 26.50 0.41
C GLY A 239 17.33 26.78 -0.95
N ALA A 240 17.43 28.03 -1.39
CA ALA A 240 16.84 28.49 -2.66
C ALA A 240 17.48 27.80 -3.88
N ASP A 241 18.78 27.58 -3.87
CA ASP A 241 19.49 26.86 -4.93
C ASP A 241 19.07 25.40 -4.99
N GLY A 242 18.80 24.76 -3.83
CA GLY A 242 18.29 23.42 -3.75
C GLY A 242 16.89 23.30 -4.35
N ALA A 243 16.00 24.24 -4.04
CA ALA A 243 14.66 24.29 -4.62
C ALA A 243 14.70 24.47 -6.15
N ALA A 244 15.60 25.33 -6.65
CA ALA A 244 15.79 25.53 -8.09
C ALA A 244 16.30 24.25 -8.78
N LYS A 245 17.26 23.53 -8.16
CA LYS A 245 17.75 22.24 -8.66
C LYS A 245 16.65 21.17 -8.71
N ILE A 246 15.84 21.07 -7.65
CA ILE A 246 14.70 20.13 -7.61
C ILE A 246 13.73 20.44 -8.76
N ALA A 247 13.39 21.73 -8.95
CA ALA A 247 12.49 22.14 -10.02
C ALA A 247 13.07 21.84 -11.42
N ALA A 248 14.36 22.14 -11.64
CA ALA A 248 15.03 21.86 -12.90
C ALA A 248 15.12 20.35 -13.18
N LEU A 249 15.45 19.55 -12.16
CA LEU A 249 15.52 18.09 -12.27
C LEU A 249 14.14 17.49 -12.60
N SER A 250 13.11 17.93 -11.90
CA SER A 250 11.73 17.49 -12.19
C SER A 250 11.29 17.86 -13.62
N ALA A 251 11.60 19.09 -14.05
CA ALA A 251 11.27 19.55 -15.39
C ALA A 251 12.04 18.79 -16.48
N SER A 252 13.28 18.36 -16.20
CA SER A 252 14.09 17.62 -17.17
C SER A 252 13.48 16.27 -17.55
N TYR A 253 12.87 15.56 -16.60
CA TYR A 253 12.19 14.29 -16.87
C TYR A 253 10.96 14.45 -17.79
N SER A 254 10.28 15.60 -17.72
CA SER A 254 9.16 15.91 -18.61
C SER A 254 9.63 16.38 -20.01
N ALA A 255 10.66 17.24 -20.05
CA ALA A 255 11.14 17.85 -21.29
C ALA A 255 12.08 16.95 -22.10
N ASN A 256 12.97 16.23 -21.42
CA ASN A 256 13.99 15.37 -22.01
C ASN A 256 14.06 14.05 -21.23
N PRO A 257 13.05 13.20 -21.29
CA PRO A 257 13.06 11.92 -20.60
C PRO A 257 14.22 11.05 -21.12
N PRO A 258 14.82 10.21 -20.26
CA PRO A 258 15.86 9.29 -20.69
C PRO A 258 15.31 8.33 -21.76
N ALA A 259 16.11 8.04 -22.78
CA ALA A 259 15.73 7.06 -23.80
C ALA A 259 15.93 5.62 -23.29
N GLU A 260 16.90 5.44 -22.37
CA GLU A 260 17.24 4.17 -21.74
C GLU A 260 17.72 4.41 -20.30
N LEU A 261 17.63 3.38 -19.47
CA LEU A 261 18.19 3.33 -18.14
C LEU A 261 18.84 1.96 -17.95
N ASP A 262 20.11 1.93 -17.53
CA ASP A 262 20.87 0.69 -17.34
C ASP A 262 20.85 -0.23 -18.58
N GLY A 263 20.98 0.36 -19.77
CA GLY A 263 20.93 -0.38 -21.03
C GLY A 263 19.54 -0.94 -21.41
N VAL A 264 18.48 -0.60 -20.63
CA VAL A 264 17.12 -1.00 -20.93
C VAL A 264 16.32 0.18 -21.49
N PRO A 265 15.70 0.04 -22.67
CA PRO A 265 14.93 1.10 -23.27
C PRO A 265 13.73 1.53 -22.40
N VAL A 266 13.43 2.83 -22.41
CA VAL A 266 12.20 3.36 -21.85
C VAL A 266 11.04 2.98 -22.78
N SER A 267 10.01 2.33 -22.25
CA SER A 267 8.82 1.88 -22.95
C SER A 267 7.64 2.86 -22.85
N GLY A 268 7.62 3.70 -21.80
CA GLY A 268 6.54 4.64 -21.58
C GLY A 268 6.87 5.72 -20.56
N ILE A 269 6.17 6.85 -20.67
CA ILE A 269 6.27 7.97 -19.73
C ILE A 269 4.87 8.46 -19.41
N ARG A 270 4.56 8.52 -18.12
CA ARG A 270 3.30 9.05 -17.60
C ARG A 270 3.59 10.34 -16.84
N ASP A 271 3.27 11.47 -17.46
CA ASP A 271 3.52 12.80 -16.89
C ASP A 271 2.22 13.39 -16.34
N PHE A 272 2.02 13.23 -15.05
CA PHE A 272 0.81 13.71 -14.36
C PHE A 272 0.74 15.25 -14.25
N SER A 273 1.83 15.97 -14.55
CA SER A 273 1.82 17.44 -14.50
C SER A 273 0.96 18.07 -15.58
N LYS A 274 0.63 17.33 -16.64
CA LYS A 274 -0.20 17.79 -17.75
C LYS A 274 -1.68 17.86 -17.42
N GLY A 275 -2.15 17.04 -16.45
CA GLY A 275 -3.56 17.02 -16.05
C GLY A 275 -4.53 16.53 -17.13
N ASP A 276 -4.04 15.78 -18.12
CA ASP A 276 -4.80 15.25 -19.25
C ASP A 276 -5.11 13.75 -19.14
N MET A 277 -4.78 13.15 -17.98
CA MET A 277 -4.97 11.73 -17.73
C MET A 277 -6.33 11.46 -17.07
N VAL A 278 -6.86 10.27 -17.35
CA VAL A 278 -8.02 9.72 -16.67
C VAL A 278 -7.67 8.38 -16.04
N ASP A 279 -8.37 8.02 -14.97
CA ASP A 279 -8.23 6.70 -14.37
C ASP A 279 -9.04 5.62 -15.13
N VAL A 280 -8.98 4.38 -14.67
CA VAL A 280 -9.66 3.23 -15.29
C VAL A 280 -11.18 3.36 -15.31
N GLU A 281 -11.77 4.21 -14.47
CA GLU A 281 -13.20 4.51 -14.43
C GLU A 281 -13.58 5.73 -15.31
N GLY A 282 -12.59 6.37 -15.97
CA GLY A 282 -12.77 7.55 -16.81
C GLY A 282 -12.81 8.86 -16.03
N ASP A 283 -12.45 8.87 -14.77
CA ASP A 283 -12.41 10.10 -13.98
C ASP A 283 -11.10 10.86 -14.21
N PRO A 284 -11.17 12.21 -14.30
CA PRO A 284 -9.99 13.03 -14.45
C PRO A 284 -9.04 12.87 -13.27
N ILE A 285 -7.77 12.63 -13.56
CA ILE A 285 -6.70 12.65 -12.55
C ILE A 285 -6.20 14.09 -12.45
N PRO A 286 -6.23 14.71 -11.26
CA PRO A 286 -5.72 16.07 -11.08
C PRO A 286 -4.25 16.20 -11.48
N ALA A 287 -3.85 17.37 -11.96
CA ALA A 287 -2.44 17.63 -12.26
C ALA A 287 -1.59 17.56 -10.99
N GLU A 288 -0.50 16.81 -11.03
CA GLU A 288 0.51 16.72 -9.96
C GLU A 288 1.91 16.64 -10.55
N LYS A 289 2.89 17.24 -9.90
CA LYS A 289 4.31 17.17 -10.30
C LYS A 289 4.86 15.77 -10.01
N MET A 290 4.40 14.79 -10.76
CA MET A 290 4.83 13.40 -10.66
C MET A 290 5.00 12.83 -12.07
N ILE A 291 6.09 12.11 -12.27
CA ILE A 291 6.42 11.49 -13.55
C ILE A 291 6.77 10.03 -13.29
N PHE A 292 6.14 9.12 -14.02
CA PHE A 292 6.54 7.72 -14.09
C PHE A 292 7.29 7.46 -15.39
N VAL A 293 8.35 6.67 -15.27
CA VAL A 293 9.13 6.15 -16.41
C VAL A 293 9.08 4.64 -16.35
N ASP A 294 8.51 4.03 -17.36
CA ASP A 294 8.35 2.60 -17.49
C ASP A 294 9.45 2.05 -18.43
N LEU A 295 10.10 0.95 -18.05
CA LEU A 295 11.16 0.30 -18.81
C LEU A 295 10.64 -0.94 -19.54
N ALA A 296 11.32 -1.33 -20.63
CA ALA A 296 10.91 -2.44 -21.47
C ALA A 296 10.98 -3.83 -20.78
N ASP A 297 11.70 -3.94 -19.68
CA ASP A 297 11.83 -5.16 -18.87
C ASP A 297 10.81 -5.26 -17.72
N GLY A 298 9.87 -4.30 -17.62
CA GLY A 298 8.83 -4.26 -16.60
C GLY A 298 9.21 -3.51 -15.32
N ARG A 299 10.47 -3.06 -15.18
CA ARG A 299 10.85 -2.11 -14.13
C ARG A 299 10.25 -0.74 -14.41
N SER A 300 10.05 0.03 -13.36
CA SER A 300 9.67 1.44 -13.49
C SER A 300 10.21 2.27 -12.34
N PHE A 301 10.22 3.58 -12.50
CA PHE A 301 10.44 4.50 -11.40
C PHE A 301 9.51 5.71 -11.50
N ALA A 302 9.20 6.28 -10.34
CA ALA A 302 8.47 7.53 -10.27
C ALA A 302 9.33 8.61 -9.60
N VAL A 303 9.18 9.84 -10.07
CA VAL A 303 9.85 11.02 -9.53
C VAL A 303 8.79 12.02 -9.09
N ARG A 304 8.89 12.48 -7.84
CA ARG A 304 7.94 13.42 -7.25
C ARG A 304 8.65 14.42 -6.32
N PRO A 305 8.66 15.73 -6.64
CA PRO A 305 9.08 16.75 -5.69
C PRO A 305 8.13 16.78 -4.48
N SER A 306 8.67 16.99 -3.29
CA SER A 306 7.83 17.23 -2.11
C SER A 306 7.19 18.62 -2.21
N GLY A 307 5.92 18.74 -1.81
CA GLY A 307 5.24 20.03 -1.75
C GLY A 307 5.58 20.86 -0.51
N THR A 308 6.09 20.23 0.56
CA THR A 308 6.30 20.86 1.87
C THR A 308 7.74 20.89 2.33
N GLU A 309 8.62 20.07 1.75
CA GLU A 309 10.00 19.90 2.17
C GLU A 309 10.94 20.08 0.96
N PRO A 310 12.18 20.55 1.17
CA PRO A 310 13.16 20.74 0.10
C PRO A 310 13.76 19.40 -0.34
N LYS A 311 12.93 18.49 -0.83
CA LYS A 311 13.36 17.16 -1.28
C LYS A 311 12.61 16.70 -2.53
N ILE A 312 13.25 15.83 -3.29
CA ILE A 312 12.64 15.06 -4.38
C ILE A 312 12.65 13.59 -4.00
N LYS A 313 11.52 12.92 -4.18
CA LYS A 313 11.36 11.49 -3.91
C LYS A 313 11.43 10.71 -5.21
N TYR A 314 12.16 9.61 -5.16
CA TYR A 314 12.19 8.55 -6.17
C TYR A 314 11.53 7.31 -5.59
N TYR A 315 10.67 6.70 -6.36
CA TYR A 315 10.06 5.41 -6.09
C TYR A 315 10.52 4.46 -7.18
N LEU A 316 11.18 3.38 -6.81
CA LEU A 316 11.73 2.37 -7.71
C LEU A 316 10.88 1.12 -7.60
N PHE A 317 10.52 0.54 -8.73
CA PHE A 317 9.70 -0.66 -8.80
C PHE A 317 10.42 -1.73 -9.61
N GLY A 318 10.73 -2.85 -8.93
CA GLY A 318 11.26 -4.05 -9.54
C GLY A 318 10.18 -5.13 -9.59
N HIS A 319 10.17 -5.90 -10.67
CA HIS A 319 9.20 -6.97 -10.87
C HIS A 319 9.87 -8.23 -11.44
N GLY A 320 9.67 -9.39 -10.77
CA GLY A 320 10.04 -10.72 -11.24
C GLY A 320 8.88 -11.38 -12.00
N LYS A 321 9.18 -12.47 -12.69
CA LYS A 321 8.16 -13.21 -13.47
C LYS A 321 7.30 -14.10 -12.55
N PRO A 322 5.98 -14.23 -12.82
CA PRO A 322 5.14 -15.22 -12.16
C PRO A 322 5.65 -16.65 -12.37
N GLY A 323 5.55 -17.49 -11.33
CA GLY A 323 5.99 -18.88 -11.35
C GLY A 323 7.49 -19.07 -11.17
N GLU A 324 8.27 -17.99 -11.02
CA GLU A 324 9.69 -18.10 -10.67
C GLU A 324 9.84 -18.29 -9.15
N PRO A 325 10.63 -19.29 -8.67
CA PRO A 325 10.84 -19.48 -7.23
C PRO A 325 11.40 -18.21 -6.58
N VAL A 326 10.85 -17.82 -5.43
CA VAL A 326 11.22 -16.57 -4.74
C VAL A 326 12.72 -16.50 -4.45
N LYS A 327 13.34 -17.63 -4.05
CA LYS A 327 14.79 -17.70 -3.76
C LYS A 327 15.66 -17.33 -4.97
N GLU A 328 15.16 -17.55 -6.19
CA GLU A 328 15.85 -17.22 -7.44
C GLU A 328 15.50 -15.82 -7.95
N ALA A 329 14.20 -15.45 -7.87
CA ALA A 329 13.69 -14.17 -8.35
C ALA A 329 14.13 -13.00 -7.48
N LEU A 330 14.04 -13.14 -6.15
CA LEU A 330 14.29 -12.08 -5.19
C LEU A 330 15.68 -11.43 -5.33
N PRO A 331 16.80 -12.20 -5.40
CA PRO A 331 18.13 -11.60 -5.60
C PRO A 331 18.26 -10.86 -6.94
N LYS A 332 17.62 -11.36 -8.00
CA LYS A 332 17.65 -10.72 -9.33
C LYS A 332 16.92 -9.38 -9.29
N VAL A 333 15.71 -9.35 -8.73
CA VAL A 333 14.92 -8.11 -8.61
C VAL A 333 15.61 -7.11 -7.68
N GLN A 334 16.22 -7.58 -6.57
CA GLN A 334 17.03 -6.74 -5.69
C GLN A 334 18.23 -6.12 -6.41
N ALA A 335 18.97 -6.90 -7.21
CA ALA A 335 20.10 -6.39 -7.98
C ALA A 335 19.65 -5.32 -8.98
N LEU A 336 18.49 -5.46 -9.60
CA LEU A 336 17.91 -4.50 -10.53
C LEU A 336 17.44 -3.20 -9.83
N SER A 337 16.95 -3.30 -8.59
CA SER A 337 16.52 -2.12 -7.81
C SER A 337 17.68 -1.30 -7.23
N LEU A 338 18.90 -1.87 -7.17
CA LEU A 338 20.12 -1.18 -6.74
C LEU A 338 20.76 -0.31 -7.84
N ILE A 339 20.14 -0.23 -9.01
CA ILE A 339 20.67 0.54 -10.12
C ILE A 339 20.66 2.01 -9.77
N HIS A 340 21.81 2.61 -9.96
CA HIS A 340 22.11 3.99 -9.62
C HIS A 340 21.28 4.98 -10.45
N ILE A 341 20.39 5.68 -9.78
CA ILE A 341 19.76 6.90 -10.30
C ILE A 341 20.67 8.09 -9.92
#